data_c7548dbf69db0728c3119f98672325a7
#
_entry.id   c7548dbf69db0728c3119f98672325a7
#
_cell.length_a   1.000
_cell.length_b   1.000
_cell.length_c   1.000
_cell.angle_alpha   90.00
_cell.angle_beta   90.00
_cell.angle_gamma   90.00
#
_symmetry.space_group_name_H-M   'P 1'
#
loop_
_entity.id
_entity.type
_entity.pdbx_description
1 polymer ?
#
loop_
_entity_poly.entity_id
_entity_poly.type
_entity_poly.pdbx_seq_one_letter_code
_entity_poly.pdbx_strand_id
1 'polypeptide(L)'
;MRIIIANYRYFIAGGPEKYMFKFMDAARKMGIEVIPFSVNNPQNEETPYSKYFAKPRSNQLMYADTQKSIGNMIGMVRATVWNYDAENRLRKLIRDTKPDAVYILHEVNHLSPSIIRAAKKEGVRVVHRISDFFMFCPKYDFLCENEICEACLHGHYKKAIEHRCVKGSKAGTILRVLAMKLYARTRVFDDVDRFICTCE
;
A
#
# COMPACT_ATOMS: atom_id res chain seq x y z
N MET A 1 13.46 12.08 -17.11
CA MET A 1 12.81 10.90 -16.50
C MET A 1 11.74 11.37 -15.54
N ARG A 2 10.58 10.72 -15.55
CA ARG A 2 9.43 11.07 -14.70
C ARG A 2 8.99 9.83 -13.91
N ILE A 3 8.82 9.94 -12.59
CA ILE A 3 8.48 8.83 -11.71
C ILE A 3 7.24 9.21 -10.88
N ILE A 4 6.26 8.31 -10.81
CA ILE A 4 5.21 8.41 -9.80
C ILE A 4 5.71 7.71 -8.55
N ILE A 5 5.68 8.38 -7.39
CA ILE A 5 5.94 7.78 -6.08
C ILE A 5 4.61 7.56 -5.36
N ALA A 6 4.32 6.30 -5.01
CA ALA A 6 3.07 5.92 -4.36
C ALA A 6 3.30 5.55 -2.90
N ASN A 7 2.66 6.30 -2.01
CA ASN A 7 2.61 6.04 -0.57
C ASN A 7 1.23 6.45 -0.03
N TYR A 8 0.68 5.71 0.94
CA TYR A 8 -0.67 6.02 1.42
C TYR A 8 -0.78 7.34 2.20
N ARG A 9 0.33 7.92 2.66
CA ARG A 9 0.42 9.26 3.27
C ARG A 9 1.33 10.17 2.47
N TYR A 10 0.95 11.41 2.32
CA TYR A 10 1.78 12.46 1.73
C TYR A 10 2.06 13.59 2.72
N PHE A 11 2.41 13.20 3.96
CA PHE A 11 2.86 14.05 5.07
C PHE A 11 3.75 13.23 5.99
N ILE A 12 4.61 13.88 6.78
CA ILE A 12 5.55 13.18 7.65
C ILE A 12 4.83 12.68 8.91
N ALA A 13 4.63 11.36 8.99
CA ALA A 13 4.11 10.68 10.16
C ALA A 13 5.12 9.71 10.79
N GLY A 14 6.11 9.26 10.02
CA GLY A 14 7.11 8.29 10.48
C GLY A 14 8.30 8.12 9.54
N GLY A 15 8.99 7.02 9.68
CA GLY A 15 10.18 6.68 8.89
C GLY A 15 9.94 6.57 7.39
N PRO A 16 8.91 5.83 6.94
CA PRO A 16 8.62 5.68 5.52
C PRO A 16 8.37 7.00 4.80
N GLU A 17 7.63 7.92 5.42
CA GLU A 17 7.34 9.23 4.84
C GLU A 17 8.59 10.13 4.82
N LYS A 18 9.41 10.11 5.87
CA LYS A 18 10.72 10.80 5.88
C LYS A 18 11.61 10.31 4.74
N TYR A 19 11.65 8.99 4.50
CA TYR A 19 12.36 8.41 3.37
C TYR A 19 11.78 8.90 2.04
N MET A 20 10.46 8.89 1.88
CA MET A 20 9.79 9.35 0.68
C MET A 20 10.19 10.78 0.31
N PHE A 21 10.08 11.73 1.23
CA PHE A 21 10.43 13.13 0.97
C PHE A 21 11.92 13.31 0.67
N LYS A 22 12.81 12.63 1.39
CA LYS A 22 14.25 12.64 1.09
C LYS A 22 14.56 12.07 -0.30
N PHE A 23 13.89 10.98 -0.68
CA PHE A 23 14.01 10.41 -2.01
C PHE A 23 13.54 11.39 -3.09
N MET A 24 12.38 12.03 -2.89
CA MET A 24 11.84 13.02 -3.81
C MET A 24 12.82 14.18 -4.01
N ASP A 25 13.42 14.69 -2.94
CA ASP A 25 14.39 15.79 -3.01
C ASP A 25 15.68 15.38 -3.72
N ALA A 26 16.19 14.19 -3.43
CA ALA A 26 17.38 13.64 -4.10
C ALA A 26 17.13 13.44 -5.61
N ALA A 27 15.99 12.85 -5.96
CA ALA A 27 15.61 12.62 -7.36
C ALA A 27 15.45 13.95 -8.13
N ARG A 28 14.82 14.96 -7.54
CA ARG A 28 14.72 16.31 -8.15
C ARG A 28 16.07 16.95 -8.40
N LYS A 29 17.04 16.82 -7.47
CA LYS A 29 18.41 17.30 -7.65
C LYS A 29 19.12 16.61 -8.81
N MET A 30 18.71 15.39 -9.15
CA MET A 30 19.21 14.63 -10.31
C MET A 30 18.44 14.93 -11.61
N GLY A 31 17.54 15.91 -11.61
CA GLY A 31 16.71 16.26 -12.78
C GLY A 31 15.58 15.29 -13.06
N ILE A 32 15.19 14.47 -12.07
CA ILE A 32 14.07 13.54 -12.19
C ILE A 32 12.80 14.22 -11.66
N GLU A 33 11.77 14.27 -12.48
CA GLU A 33 10.46 14.74 -12.06
C GLU A 33 9.76 13.66 -11.22
N VAL A 34 9.39 14.00 -9.98
CA VAL A 34 8.70 13.06 -9.07
C VAL A 34 7.30 13.56 -8.78
N ILE A 35 6.33 12.73 -9.11
CA ILE A 35 4.90 12.96 -8.98
C ILE A 35 4.36 12.12 -7.82
N PRO A 36 3.77 12.72 -6.78
CA PRO A 36 3.19 11.95 -5.69
C PRO A 36 1.84 11.35 -6.06
N PHE A 37 1.59 10.13 -5.57
CA PHE A 37 0.27 9.50 -5.54
C PHE A 37 -0.01 8.98 -4.13
N SER A 38 -1.14 9.39 -3.55
CA SER A 38 -1.46 9.10 -2.15
C SER A 38 -2.98 8.94 -1.94
N VAL A 39 -3.38 8.87 -0.68
CA VAL A 39 -4.77 9.01 -0.23
C VAL A 39 -5.01 10.44 0.22
N ASN A 40 -6.16 11.01 -0.12
CA ASN A 40 -6.53 12.36 0.33
C ASN A 40 -6.60 12.42 1.86
N ASN A 41 -5.87 13.38 2.42
CA ASN A 41 -5.83 13.68 3.85
C ASN A 41 -5.63 15.18 4.04
N PRO A 42 -6.30 15.83 5.02
CA PRO A 42 -6.08 17.24 5.32
C PRO A 42 -4.64 17.62 5.70
N GLN A 43 -3.85 16.64 6.18
CA GLN A 43 -2.45 16.82 6.56
C GLN A 43 -1.47 16.68 5.37
N ASN A 44 -1.94 16.29 4.19
CA ASN A 44 -1.05 16.15 3.04
C ASN A 44 -0.41 17.48 2.67
N GLU A 45 0.87 17.40 2.29
CA GLU A 45 1.56 18.53 1.66
C GLU A 45 0.83 18.94 0.37
N GLU A 46 0.88 20.23 0.05
CA GLU A 46 0.26 20.76 -1.15
C GLU A 46 0.93 20.23 -2.42
N THR A 47 0.12 19.83 -3.38
CA THR A 47 0.61 19.37 -4.68
C THR A 47 -0.47 19.54 -5.76
N PRO A 48 -0.09 19.91 -7.00
CA PRO A 48 -1.04 19.98 -8.12
C PRO A 48 -1.64 18.61 -8.48
N TYR A 49 -1.07 17.53 -7.94
CA TYR A 49 -1.50 16.15 -8.19
C TYR A 49 -2.54 15.64 -7.19
N SER A 50 -2.90 16.42 -6.16
CA SER A 50 -3.89 16.03 -5.13
C SER A 50 -5.24 15.62 -5.71
N LYS A 51 -5.66 16.18 -6.84
CA LYS A 51 -6.88 15.80 -7.57
C LYS A 51 -6.94 14.32 -8.01
N TYR A 52 -5.77 13.67 -8.09
CA TYR A 52 -5.66 12.25 -8.44
C TYR A 52 -5.57 11.34 -7.21
N PHE A 53 -5.41 11.88 -6.02
CA PHE A 53 -5.29 11.07 -4.82
C PHE A 53 -6.54 10.23 -4.57
N ALA A 54 -6.35 9.01 -4.09
CA ALA A 54 -7.44 8.11 -3.75
C ALA A 54 -8.32 8.71 -2.66
N LYS A 55 -9.63 8.46 -2.72
CA LYS A 55 -10.55 8.96 -1.70
C LYS A 55 -10.25 8.32 -0.35
N PRO A 56 -10.26 9.09 0.74
CA PRO A 56 -10.22 8.53 2.09
C PRO A 56 -11.49 7.70 2.30
N ARG A 57 -11.38 6.57 2.96
CA ARG A 57 -12.53 5.68 3.22
C ARG A 57 -13.19 5.94 4.57
N SER A 58 -12.50 6.66 5.43
CA SER A 58 -13.02 7.28 6.64
C SER A 58 -12.23 8.56 6.86
N ASN A 59 -12.81 9.52 7.58
CA ASN A 59 -12.09 10.76 7.96
C ASN A 59 -10.86 10.48 8.84
N GLN A 60 -10.63 9.23 9.21
CA GLN A 60 -9.51 8.80 10.04
C GLN A 60 -8.70 7.74 9.31
N LEU A 61 -7.44 8.03 9.03
CA LEU A 61 -6.47 7.15 8.38
C LEU A 61 -5.99 6.00 9.28
N MET A 62 -6.51 5.90 10.49
CA MET A 62 -6.23 4.80 11.41
C MET A 62 -7.50 4.01 11.70
N TYR A 63 -7.42 2.69 11.52
CA TYR A 63 -8.53 1.74 11.79
C TYR A 63 -9.07 1.77 13.24
N ALA A 64 -8.43 2.52 14.14
CA ALA A 64 -8.74 2.50 15.57
C ALA A 64 -10.00 3.29 15.96
N ASP A 65 -10.40 4.29 15.15
CA ASP A 65 -11.43 5.28 15.55
C ASP A 65 -12.64 5.37 14.61
N THR A 66 -12.84 4.39 13.73
CA THR A 66 -14.01 4.41 12.83
C THR A 66 -15.27 4.05 13.59
N GLN A 67 -16.25 4.94 13.61
CA GLN A 67 -17.61 4.60 14.04
C GLN A 67 -18.08 3.35 13.28
N LYS A 68 -18.60 2.37 14.02
CA LYS A 68 -19.03 1.06 13.53
C LYS A 68 -20.33 1.17 12.70
N SER A 69 -20.25 1.80 11.53
CA SER A 69 -21.32 1.75 10.54
C SER A 69 -21.08 0.57 9.60
N ILE A 70 -22.14 -0.18 9.27
CA ILE A 70 -22.09 -1.33 8.34
C ILE A 70 -21.53 -0.90 6.98
N GLY A 71 -21.89 0.29 6.47
CA GLY A 71 -21.33 0.83 5.23
C GLY A 71 -19.82 1.09 5.29
N ASN A 72 -19.33 1.57 6.43
CA ASN A 72 -17.90 1.78 6.66
C ASN A 72 -17.14 0.44 6.71
N MET A 73 -17.73 -0.59 7.32
CA MET A 73 -17.12 -1.93 7.36
C MET A 73 -17.00 -2.55 5.97
N ILE A 74 -18.03 -2.49 5.14
CA ILE A 74 -17.98 -2.98 3.75
C ILE A 74 -16.93 -2.21 2.94
N GLY A 75 -16.87 -0.90 3.10
CA GLY A 75 -15.86 -0.05 2.48
C GLY A 75 -14.43 -0.44 2.87
N MET A 76 -14.19 -0.70 4.16
CA MET A 76 -12.89 -1.16 4.69
C MET A 76 -12.50 -2.53 4.15
N VAL A 77 -13.44 -3.48 4.10
CA VAL A 77 -13.21 -4.81 3.52
C VAL A 77 -12.79 -4.69 2.07
N ARG A 78 -13.53 -3.92 1.27
CA ARG A 78 -13.19 -3.71 -0.15
C ARG A 78 -11.84 -3.05 -0.33
N ALA A 79 -11.44 -2.11 0.55
CA ALA A 79 -10.13 -1.45 0.48
C ALA A 79 -8.98 -2.38 0.83
N THR A 80 -9.16 -3.15 1.88
CA THR A 80 -8.16 -4.10 2.32
C THR A 80 -7.91 -5.15 1.24
N VAL A 81 -8.97 -5.55 0.54
CA VAL A 81 -8.89 -6.58 -0.50
C VAL A 81 -8.52 -5.99 -1.86
N TRP A 82 -9.24 -4.95 -2.34
CA TRP A 82 -8.96 -4.35 -3.65
C TRP A 82 -9.53 -2.94 -3.76
N ASN A 83 -8.66 -1.94 -3.97
CA ASN A 83 -9.06 -0.55 -4.05
C ASN A 83 -9.25 -0.08 -5.50
N TYR A 84 -10.45 -0.26 -6.04
CA TYR A 84 -10.80 0.18 -7.40
C TYR A 84 -10.70 1.71 -7.58
N ASP A 85 -10.96 2.53 -6.55
CA ASP A 85 -10.81 3.98 -6.65
C ASP A 85 -9.33 4.36 -6.82
N ALA A 86 -8.44 3.77 -6.02
CA ALA A 86 -7.00 3.98 -6.17
C ALA A 86 -6.49 3.48 -7.53
N GLU A 87 -6.94 2.30 -7.98
CA GLU A 87 -6.61 1.76 -9.30
C GLU A 87 -6.97 2.75 -10.42
N ASN A 88 -8.23 3.20 -10.46
CA ASN A 88 -8.73 4.07 -11.53
C ASN A 88 -8.06 5.45 -11.51
N ARG A 89 -7.80 6.00 -10.31
CA ARG A 89 -7.16 7.30 -10.16
C ARG A 89 -5.68 7.25 -10.56
N LEU A 90 -4.97 6.19 -10.17
CA LEU A 90 -3.59 6.02 -10.61
C LEU A 90 -3.50 5.84 -12.13
N ARG A 91 -4.39 5.04 -12.73
CA ARG A 91 -4.45 4.92 -14.19
C ARG A 91 -4.67 6.25 -14.87
N LYS A 92 -5.58 7.09 -14.35
CA LYS A 92 -5.78 8.45 -14.87
C LYS A 92 -4.51 9.29 -14.74
N LEU A 93 -3.85 9.28 -13.57
CA LEU A 93 -2.60 10.00 -13.36
C LEU A 93 -1.51 9.55 -14.35
N ILE A 94 -1.38 8.25 -14.57
CA ILE A 94 -0.41 7.69 -15.52
C ILE A 94 -0.67 8.18 -16.94
N ARG A 95 -1.93 8.15 -17.40
CA ARG A 95 -2.28 8.62 -18.75
C ARG A 95 -2.02 10.10 -18.96
N ASP A 96 -2.32 10.91 -17.94
CA ASP A 96 -2.17 12.37 -18.00
C ASP A 96 -0.70 12.80 -17.90
N THR A 97 0.15 12.03 -17.19
CA THR A 97 1.54 12.42 -16.90
C THR A 97 2.60 11.62 -17.65
N LYS A 98 2.25 10.43 -18.18
CA LYS A 98 3.13 9.52 -18.94
C LYS A 98 4.47 9.27 -18.22
N PRO A 99 4.47 8.69 -17.03
CA PRO A 99 5.67 8.42 -16.27
C PRO A 99 6.46 7.23 -16.85
N ASP A 100 7.75 7.20 -16.60
CA ASP A 100 8.64 6.09 -16.95
C ASP A 100 8.50 4.91 -15.98
N ALA A 101 8.14 5.19 -14.72
CA ALA A 101 7.96 4.18 -13.67
C ALA A 101 7.00 4.63 -12.57
N VAL A 102 6.43 3.65 -11.88
CA VAL A 102 5.72 3.83 -10.61
C VAL A 102 6.56 3.19 -9.51
N TYR A 103 7.00 4.00 -8.55
CA TYR A 103 7.73 3.56 -7.36
C TYR A 103 6.80 3.47 -6.18
N ILE A 104 6.54 2.27 -5.69
CA ILE A 104 5.61 1.98 -4.59
C ILE A 104 6.41 1.82 -3.31
N LEU A 105 6.10 2.63 -2.30
CA LEU A 105 6.70 2.56 -0.97
C LEU A 105 5.83 1.83 0.04
N HIS A 106 4.51 2.13 0.03
CA HIS A 106 3.57 1.53 0.97
C HIS A 106 2.14 1.64 0.44
N GLU A 107 1.57 0.53 0.00
CA GLU A 107 0.21 0.45 -0.56
C GLU A 107 -0.80 -0.17 0.39
N VAL A 108 -0.32 -0.84 1.42
CA VAL A 108 -1.13 -1.71 2.27
C VAL A 108 -2.29 -0.97 2.93
N ASN A 109 -3.44 -1.64 3.00
CA ASN A 109 -4.69 -1.21 3.62
C ASN A 109 -5.44 -0.05 2.96
N HIS A 110 -4.76 0.89 2.32
CA HIS A 110 -5.37 2.11 1.79
C HIS A 110 -5.39 2.15 0.27
N LEU A 111 -4.25 1.93 -0.36
CA LEU A 111 -4.11 1.86 -1.81
C LEU A 111 -4.35 0.45 -2.35
N SER A 112 -3.99 -0.58 -1.57
CA SER A 112 -3.97 -2.00 -1.93
C SER A 112 -3.05 -2.32 -3.13
N PRO A 113 -2.69 -3.59 -3.37
CA PRO A 113 -1.94 -3.99 -4.57
C PRO A 113 -2.63 -3.71 -5.90
N SER A 114 -3.88 -3.20 -5.89
CA SER A 114 -4.56 -2.75 -7.11
C SER A 114 -3.77 -1.69 -7.90
N ILE A 115 -2.93 -0.89 -7.21
CA ILE A 115 -2.08 0.11 -7.87
C ILE A 115 -0.95 -0.52 -8.69
N ILE A 116 -0.45 -1.70 -8.32
CA ILE A 116 0.49 -2.49 -9.11
C ILE A 116 -0.18 -2.88 -10.43
N ARG A 117 -1.38 -3.45 -10.34
CA ARG A 117 -2.17 -3.82 -11.51
C ARG A 117 -2.55 -2.61 -12.38
N ALA A 118 -2.79 -1.45 -11.75
CA ALA A 118 -3.06 -0.20 -12.46
C ALA A 118 -1.87 0.20 -13.36
N ALA A 119 -0.66 0.21 -12.81
CA ALA A 119 0.55 0.55 -13.56
C ALA A 119 0.82 -0.45 -14.69
N LYS A 120 0.67 -1.75 -14.41
CA LYS A 120 0.85 -2.80 -15.42
C LYS A 120 -0.13 -2.68 -16.58
N LYS A 121 -1.42 -2.40 -16.31
CA LYS A 121 -2.45 -2.17 -17.35
C LYS A 121 -2.14 -0.97 -18.26
N GLU A 122 -1.43 0.02 -17.75
CA GLU A 122 -0.99 1.20 -18.53
C GLU A 122 0.42 1.02 -19.13
N GLY A 123 1.03 -0.16 -19.01
CA GLY A 123 2.34 -0.48 -19.59
C GLY A 123 3.52 0.21 -18.91
N VAL A 124 3.37 0.67 -17.67
CA VAL A 124 4.40 1.40 -16.92
C VAL A 124 5.12 0.45 -15.98
N ARG A 125 6.44 0.59 -15.88
CA ARG A 125 7.28 -0.20 -14.99
C ARG A 125 6.93 0.03 -13.53
N VAL A 126 6.95 -1.06 -12.74
CA VAL A 126 6.67 -1.04 -11.30
C VAL A 126 7.92 -1.39 -10.52
N VAL A 127 8.33 -0.48 -9.66
CA VAL A 127 9.37 -0.72 -8.65
C VAL A 127 8.69 -0.71 -7.28
N HIS A 128 8.85 -1.76 -6.51
CA HIS A 128 8.23 -1.90 -5.20
C HIS A 128 9.30 -2.01 -4.11
N ARG A 129 9.26 -1.09 -3.14
CA ARG A 129 10.12 -1.16 -1.97
C ARG A 129 9.45 -1.99 -0.89
N ILE A 130 10.09 -3.06 -0.45
CA ILE A 130 9.64 -3.85 0.69
C ILE A 130 10.01 -3.10 1.96
N SER A 131 9.03 -2.40 2.54
CA SER A 131 9.19 -1.60 3.76
C SER A 131 8.82 -2.36 5.02
N ASP A 132 8.06 -3.44 4.86
CA ASP A 132 7.59 -4.35 5.90
C ASP A 132 7.30 -5.73 5.30
N PHE A 133 6.84 -6.67 6.12
CA PHE A 133 6.59 -8.05 5.70
C PHE A 133 5.13 -8.35 5.37
N PHE A 134 4.32 -7.37 5.01
CA PHE A 134 2.90 -7.57 4.68
C PHE A 134 2.64 -8.55 3.53
N MET A 135 3.59 -8.73 2.63
CA MET A 135 3.46 -9.72 1.56
C MET A 135 3.41 -11.15 2.10
N PHE A 136 4.00 -11.41 3.27
CA PHE A 136 4.24 -12.73 3.83
C PHE A 136 3.56 -12.94 5.19
N CYS A 137 3.44 -11.89 6.00
CA CYS A 137 2.92 -11.94 7.36
C CYS A 137 1.70 -11.05 7.53
N PRO A 138 0.53 -11.55 8.00
CA PRO A 138 -0.66 -10.74 8.24
C PRO A 138 -0.45 -9.60 9.24
N LYS A 139 0.52 -9.74 10.16
CA LYS A 139 0.89 -8.75 11.17
C LYS A 139 2.04 -7.84 10.72
N TYR A 140 2.73 -8.16 9.61
CA TYR A 140 3.83 -7.40 8.98
C TYR A 140 5.19 -7.44 9.65
N ASP A 141 5.37 -8.02 10.81
CA ASP A 141 6.59 -7.94 11.62
C ASP A 141 7.31 -9.27 11.85
N PHE A 142 6.70 -10.39 11.43
CA PHE A 142 7.17 -11.74 11.72
C PHE A 142 7.38 -12.03 13.21
N LEU A 143 6.62 -11.38 14.09
CA LEU A 143 6.69 -11.58 15.52
C LEU A 143 5.38 -12.16 16.06
N CYS A 144 5.48 -13.17 16.92
CA CYS A 144 4.39 -13.72 17.71
C CYS A 144 4.89 -13.92 19.14
N GLU A 145 4.22 -13.33 20.12
CA GLU A 145 4.61 -13.44 21.56
C GLU A 145 6.07 -13.06 21.82
N ASN A 146 6.57 -12.04 21.11
CA ASN A 146 7.94 -11.53 21.12
C ASN A 146 9.02 -12.49 20.56
N GLU A 147 8.61 -13.57 19.90
CA GLU A 147 9.53 -14.48 19.21
C GLU A 147 9.38 -14.36 17.68
N ILE A 148 10.43 -14.72 16.95
CA ILE A 148 10.40 -14.77 15.49
C ILE A 148 9.38 -15.81 15.05
N CYS A 149 8.46 -15.43 14.18
CA CYS A 149 7.37 -16.28 13.72
C CYS A 149 7.30 -16.33 12.19
N GLU A 150 7.66 -17.44 11.61
CA GLU A 150 7.62 -17.71 10.17
C GLU A 150 6.45 -18.58 9.72
N ALA A 151 5.48 -18.81 10.59
CA ALA A 151 4.39 -19.77 10.38
C ALA A 151 3.52 -19.48 9.14
N CYS A 152 3.56 -18.24 8.60
CA CYS A 152 2.76 -17.83 7.45
C CYS A 152 3.53 -17.80 6.12
N LEU A 153 4.86 -18.00 6.12
CA LEU A 153 5.72 -17.86 4.94
C LEU A 153 5.24 -18.66 3.72
N HIS A 154 4.69 -19.85 3.95
CA HIS A 154 4.24 -20.74 2.88
C HIS A 154 2.72 -20.74 2.68
N GLY A 155 2.04 -19.67 3.09
CA GLY A 155 0.59 -19.55 2.95
C GLY A 155 -0.24 -20.33 3.97
N HIS A 156 0.38 -20.83 5.05
CA HIS A 156 -0.27 -21.57 6.13
C HIS A 156 -0.75 -20.61 7.22
N TYR A 157 -1.92 -20.00 7.07
CA TYR A 157 -2.42 -18.94 7.94
C TYR A 157 -3.20 -19.41 9.17
N LYS A 158 -3.26 -20.74 9.48
CA LYS A 158 -4.04 -21.27 10.61
C LYS A 158 -3.59 -20.63 11.93
N LYS A 159 -2.28 -20.65 12.19
CA LYS A 159 -1.70 -20.03 13.40
C LYS A 159 -2.00 -18.52 13.50
N ALA A 160 -1.95 -17.79 12.39
CA ALA A 160 -2.29 -16.36 12.41
C ALA A 160 -3.73 -16.10 12.88
N ILE A 161 -4.68 -16.96 12.47
CA ILE A 161 -6.10 -16.84 12.88
C ILE A 161 -6.28 -17.23 14.35
N GLU A 162 -5.59 -18.27 14.82
CA GLU A 162 -5.60 -18.73 16.22
C GLU A 162 -5.06 -17.65 17.16
N HIS A 163 -3.89 -17.08 16.83
CA HIS A 163 -3.24 -16.00 17.59
C HIS A 163 -3.88 -14.61 17.37
N ARG A 164 -4.89 -14.48 16.50
CA ARG A 164 -5.56 -13.19 16.19
C ARG A 164 -4.55 -12.10 15.84
N CYS A 165 -3.58 -12.40 14.98
CA CYS A 165 -2.40 -11.58 14.71
C CYS A 165 -2.70 -10.13 14.29
N VAL A 166 -3.86 -9.86 13.64
CA VAL A 166 -4.25 -8.51 13.28
C VAL A 166 -5.00 -7.83 14.41
N LYS A 167 -4.28 -7.03 15.20
CA LYS A 167 -4.83 -6.22 16.31
C LYS A 167 -5.68 -7.03 17.32
N GLY A 168 -5.36 -8.27 17.59
CA GLY A 168 -6.13 -9.13 18.49
C GLY A 168 -7.51 -9.55 17.95
N SER A 169 -7.84 -9.18 16.71
CA SER A 169 -9.16 -9.44 16.10
C SER A 169 -9.14 -10.68 15.22
N LYS A 170 -9.95 -11.70 15.56
CA LYS A 170 -10.10 -12.89 14.71
C LYS A 170 -10.70 -12.53 13.34
N ALA A 171 -11.74 -11.69 13.32
CA ALA A 171 -12.37 -11.26 12.07
C ALA A 171 -11.40 -10.42 11.20
N GLY A 172 -10.65 -9.50 11.81
CA GLY A 172 -9.62 -8.72 11.11
C GLY A 172 -8.52 -9.60 10.53
N THR A 173 -8.10 -10.63 11.27
CA THR A 173 -7.09 -11.58 10.79
C THR A 173 -7.62 -12.42 9.63
N ILE A 174 -8.83 -12.94 9.72
CA ILE A 174 -9.47 -13.70 8.62
C ILE A 174 -9.55 -12.83 7.36
N LEU A 175 -10.02 -11.59 7.49
CA LEU A 175 -10.09 -10.66 6.36
C LEU A 175 -8.72 -10.44 5.71
N ARG A 176 -7.69 -10.22 6.51
CA ARG A 176 -6.31 -10.05 6.01
C ARG A 176 -5.83 -11.30 5.28
N VAL A 177 -6.05 -12.47 5.86
CA VAL A 177 -5.68 -13.75 5.24
C VAL A 177 -6.40 -13.97 3.91
N LEU A 178 -7.70 -13.65 3.84
CA LEU A 178 -8.45 -13.72 2.57
C LEU A 178 -7.89 -12.78 1.51
N ALA A 179 -7.51 -11.56 1.90
CA ALA A 179 -6.86 -10.62 1.00
C ALA A 179 -5.52 -11.17 0.49
N MET A 180 -4.66 -11.69 1.37
CA MET A 180 -3.37 -12.28 0.99
C MET A 180 -3.54 -13.49 0.06
N LYS A 181 -4.52 -14.35 0.32
CA LYS A 181 -4.85 -15.48 -0.58
C LYS A 181 -5.33 -14.98 -1.95
N LEU A 182 -6.11 -13.91 -2.00
CA LEU A 182 -6.52 -13.31 -3.27
C LEU A 182 -5.31 -12.75 -4.02
N TYR A 183 -4.39 -12.05 -3.35
CA TYR A 183 -3.18 -11.52 -3.98
C TYR A 183 -2.31 -12.63 -4.54
N ALA A 184 -2.11 -13.71 -3.79
CA ALA A 184 -1.40 -14.90 -4.25
C ALA A 184 -2.09 -15.53 -5.48
N ARG A 185 -3.44 -15.71 -5.43
CA ARG A 185 -4.21 -16.28 -6.54
C ARG A 185 -4.18 -15.40 -7.80
N THR A 186 -4.24 -14.09 -7.63
CA THR A 186 -4.20 -13.14 -8.76
C THR A 186 -2.78 -12.87 -9.25
N ARG A 187 -1.78 -13.35 -8.54
CA ARG A 187 -0.36 -13.15 -8.83
C ARG A 187 -0.01 -11.67 -9.06
N VAL A 188 -0.66 -10.78 -8.31
CA VAL A 188 -0.53 -9.33 -8.53
C VAL A 188 0.90 -8.82 -8.29
N PHE A 189 1.66 -9.46 -7.42
CA PHE A 189 3.05 -9.09 -7.17
C PHE A 189 4.02 -9.58 -8.26
N ASP A 190 3.60 -10.50 -9.15
CA ASP A 190 4.38 -10.89 -10.33
C ASP A 190 4.41 -9.76 -11.38
N ASP A 191 3.50 -8.78 -11.27
CA ASP A 191 3.48 -7.58 -12.10
C ASP A 191 4.55 -6.54 -11.67
N VAL A 192 5.30 -6.78 -10.60
CA VAL A 192 6.39 -5.93 -10.13
C VAL A 192 7.66 -6.25 -10.92
N ASP A 193 8.22 -5.24 -11.59
CA ASP A 193 9.43 -5.42 -12.40
C ASP A 193 10.71 -5.48 -11.55
N ARG A 194 10.72 -4.76 -10.39
CA ARG A 194 11.86 -4.76 -9.45
C ARG A 194 11.39 -4.58 -8.02
N PHE A 195 11.93 -5.40 -7.11
CA PHE A 195 11.83 -5.21 -5.68
C PHE A 195 13.09 -4.55 -5.13
N ILE A 196 12.92 -3.63 -4.19
CA ILE A 196 14.00 -3.04 -3.41
C ILE A 196 13.84 -3.51 -1.98
N CYS A 197 14.75 -4.35 -1.52
CA CYS A 197 14.80 -4.80 -0.12
C CYS A 197 15.61 -3.79 0.71
N THR A 198 15.19 -3.55 1.95
CA THR A 198 15.81 -2.56 2.85
C THR A 198 16.88 -3.17 3.75
N CYS A 199 17.01 -4.49 3.74
CA CYS A 199 18.03 -5.28 4.46
C CYS A 199 18.52 -6.41 3.56
N GLU A 200 19.74 -6.84 3.79
CA GLU A 200 20.34 -8.05 3.21
C GLU A 200 19.82 -9.30 3.92
#